data_09aba8544f1c72739636122e8b0b44db
#
_entry.id   09aba8544f1c72739636122e8b0b44db
#
_cell.length_a   1.000
_cell.length_b   1.000
_cell.length_c   1.000
_cell.angle_alpha   90.00
_cell.angle_beta   90.00
_cell.angle_gamma   90.00
#
_symmetry.space_group_name_H-M   'P 1'
#
loop_
_entity.id
_entity.type
_entity.pdbx_description
1 polymer ?
#
loop_
_entity_poly.entity_id
_entity_poly.type
_entity_poly.pdbx_seq_one_letter_code
_entity_poly.pdbx_strand_id
1 'polypeptide(L)'
;FFRFYSKEDDKNKVISTSTISLFWSTIGFLALFLLFRKNLALWSEINVEYIVFTIWILALDALAIIPFSKIRAEGRPIKYAVIKISNVLINLLLNVFFLILLPDLANESSNPFIQTIYHDDFQIGYIFVANLIASLTTLIFVLPDYFKIKWQFDADLWKKMMQYGLPILVAGIAFAINEHFDKILLDWMEVDMADIGAYSACYKIGMFMVLFRTAYTLGIEPFFFSHAKNENAPQTYATITKYFVI
;
A
#
# COMPACT_ATOMS: atom_id res chain seq x y z
N PHE A 1 -0.99 2.79 15.24
CA PHE A 1 0.00 3.84 15.30
C PHE A 1 -0.57 5.12 15.91
N PHE A 2 -1.55 5.81 15.31
CA PHE A 2 -2.07 7.12 15.73
C PHE A 2 -2.52 7.16 17.19
N ARG A 3 -3.26 6.13 17.66
CA ARG A 3 -3.69 6.03 19.06
C ARG A 3 -2.53 6.10 20.05
N PHE A 4 -1.44 5.40 19.78
CA PHE A 4 -0.27 5.37 20.66
C PHE A 4 0.57 6.62 20.48
N TYR A 5 0.72 7.10 19.24
CA TYR A 5 1.41 8.36 18.95
C TYR A 5 0.77 9.55 19.67
N SER A 6 -0.55 9.60 19.82
CA SER A 6 -1.26 10.67 20.54
C SER A 6 -1.23 10.53 22.06
N LYS A 7 -1.07 9.30 22.57
CA LYS A 7 -1.11 9.02 24.02
C LYS A 7 0.25 9.07 24.71
N GLU A 8 1.29 8.60 24.04
CA GLU A 8 2.63 8.54 24.61
C GLU A 8 3.29 9.92 24.54
N ASP A 9 3.99 10.30 25.61
CA ASP A 9 4.72 11.57 25.66
C ASP A 9 5.97 11.53 24.75
N ASP A 10 6.67 10.38 24.73
CA ASP A 10 7.80 10.18 23.83
C ASP A 10 7.35 9.61 22.48
N LYS A 11 7.09 10.53 21.54
CA LYS A 11 6.72 10.21 20.16
C LYS A 11 7.78 9.36 19.45
N ASN A 12 9.06 9.60 19.72
CA ASN A 12 10.15 8.86 19.09
C ASN A 12 10.14 7.37 19.49
N LYS A 13 9.75 7.07 20.71
CA LYS A 13 9.61 5.69 21.21
C LYS A 13 8.57 4.91 20.42
N VAL A 14 7.41 5.54 20.12
CA VAL A 14 6.35 4.92 19.32
C VAL A 14 6.82 4.69 17.87
N ILE A 15 7.42 5.71 17.26
CA ILE A 15 7.93 5.62 15.89
C ILE A 15 8.99 4.53 15.79
N SER A 16 9.96 4.53 16.69
CA SER A 16 11.08 3.59 16.70
C SER A 16 10.61 2.14 16.89
N THR A 17 9.80 1.89 17.91
CA THR A 17 9.24 0.55 18.20
C THR A 17 8.44 0.03 17.02
N SER A 18 7.57 0.87 16.41
CA SER A 18 6.78 0.50 15.23
C SER A 18 7.66 0.20 14.03
N THR A 19 8.68 1.03 13.78
CA THR A 19 9.61 0.87 12.65
C THR A 19 10.42 -0.41 12.77
N ILE A 20 10.98 -0.69 13.95
CA ILE A 20 11.76 -1.91 14.20
C ILE A 20 10.87 -3.15 14.04
N SER A 21 9.67 -3.13 14.60
CA SER A 21 8.71 -4.22 14.45
C SER A 21 8.38 -4.48 12.99
N LEU A 22 8.08 -3.41 12.23
CA LEU A 22 7.73 -3.51 10.81
C LEU A 22 8.92 -4.02 9.98
N PHE A 23 10.12 -3.54 10.26
CA PHE A 23 11.33 -3.96 9.56
C PHE A 23 11.58 -5.46 9.71
N TRP A 24 11.52 -5.99 10.95
CA TRP A 24 11.70 -7.42 11.19
C TRP A 24 10.55 -8.27 10.63
N SER A 25 9.31 -7.80 10.70
CA SER A 25 8.19 -8.50 10.09
C SER A 25 8.28 -8.52 8.56
N THR A 26 8.78 -7.46 7.95
CA THR A 26 9.03 -7.40 6.49
C THR A 26 10.15 -8.34 6.07
N ILE A 27 11.24 -8.44 6.86
CA ILE A 27 12.30 -9.43 6.59
C ILE A 27 11.75 -10.86 6.72
N GLY A 28 10.97 -11.13 7.77
CA GLY A 28 10.33 -12.43 7.95
C GLY A 28 9.38 -12.78 6.80
N PHE A 29 8.59 -11.82 6.34
CA PHE A 29 7.74 -11.92 5.16
C PHE A 29 8.56 -12.26 3.90
N LEU A 30 9.62 -11.48 3.62
CA LEU A 30 10.49 -11.71 2.47
C LEU A 30 11.11 -13.11 2.52
N ALA A 31 11.68 -13.51 3.66
CA ALA A 31 12.29 -14.82 3.81
C ALA A 31 11.26 -15.95 3.57
N LEU A 32 10.09 -15.85 4.20
CA LEU A 32 9.03 -16.85 4.06
C LEU A 32 8.56 -16.97 2.61
N PHE A 33 8.12 -15.85 2.01
CA PHE A 33 7.50 -15.87 0.69
C PHE A 33 8.49 -16.14 -0.45
N LEU A 34 9.75 -15.70 -0.33
CA LEU A 34 10.79 -16.05 -1.30
C LEU A 34 11.19 -17.53 -1.23
N LEU A 35 11.18 -18.15 -0.05
CA LEU A 35 11.39 -19.60 0.09
C LEU A 35 10.28 -20.39 -0.60
N PHE A 36 9.03 -19.98 -0.43
CA PHE A 36 7.86 -20.67 -0.96
C PHE A 36 7.40 -20.16 -2.34
N ARG A 37 8.17 -19.30 -3.01
CA ARG A 37 7.79 -18.66 -4.30
C ARG A 37 7.37 -19.65 -5.39
N LYS A 38 8.04 -20.81 -5.49
CA LYS A 38 7.69 -21.85 -6.48
C LYS A 38 6.36 -22.53 -6.15
N ASN A 39 6.11 -22.81 -4.88
CA ASN A 39 4.85 -23.42 -4.44
C ASN A 39 3.68 -22.46 -4.64
N LEU A 40 3.90 -21.16 -4.37
CA LEU A 40 2.90 -20.11 -4.63
C LEU A 40 2.60 -20.00 -6.12
N ALA A 41 3.61 -20.06 -6.97
CA ALA A 41 3.46 -20.02 -8.42
C ALA A 41 2.66 -21.22 -8.95
N LEU A 42 2.95 -22.42 -8.44
CA LEU A 42 2.21 -23.65 -8.81
C LEU A 42 0.75 -23.59 -8.33
N TRP A 43 0.51 -23.07 -7.14
CA TRP A 43 -0.85 -22.99 -6.59
C TRP A 43 -1.71 -21.91 -7.26
N SER A 44 -1.10 -20.80 -7.66
CA SER A 44 -1.80 -19.66 -8.28
C SER A 44 -1.81 -19.72 -9.81
N GLU A 45 -1.08 -20.66 -10.41
CA GLU A 45 -0.87 -20.79 -11.86
C GLU A 45 -0.22 -19.53 -12.50
N ILE A 46 0.46 -18.72 -11.66
CA ILE A 46 1.13 -17.49 -12.06
C ILE A 46 2.64 -17.74 -12.21
N ASN A 47 3.27 -17.08 -13.20
CA ASN A 47 4.72 -17.16 -13.37
C ASN A 47 5.47 -16.75 -12.11
N VAL A 48 6.51 -17.51 -11.74
CA VAL A 48 7.35 -17.28 -10.56
C VAL A 48 7.94 -15.87 -10.54
N GLU A 49 8.27 -15.30 -11.68
CA GLU A 49 8.83 -13.95 -11.78
C GLU A 49 7.84 -12.89 -11.27
N TYR A 50 6.58 -12.99 -11.65
CA TYR A 50 5.53 -12.05 -11.19
C TYR A 50 5.27 -12.18 -9.68
N ILE A 51 5.34 -13.40 -9.14
CA ILE A 51 5.29 -13.64 -7.69
C ILE A 51 6.45 -12.93 -6.99
N VAL A 52 7.67 -13.05 -7.53
CA VAL A 52 8.85 -12.39 -6.95
C VAL A 52 8.72 -10.86 -6.99
N PHE A 53 8.28 -10.29 -8.10
CA PHE A 53 8.01 -8.84 -8.19
C PHE A 53 6.96 -8.41 -7.16
N THR A 54 5.86 -9.15 -7.04
CA THR A 54 4.81 -8.86 -6.06
C THR A 54 5.35 -8.86 -4.63
N ILE A 55 6.15 -9.86 -4.26
CA ILE A 55 6.76 -9.95 -2.93
C ILE A 55 7.63 -8.72 -2.64
N TRP A 56 8.45 -8.28 -3.59
CA TRP A 56 9.30 -7.10 -3.43
C TRP A 56 8.47 -5.80 -3.34
N ILE A 57 7.47 -5.63 -4.19
CA ILE A 57 6.57 -4.47 -4.15
C ILE A 57 5.91 -4.35 -2.79
N LEU A 58 5.31 -5.45 -2.28
CA LEU A 58 4.67 -5.49 -0.98
C LEU A 58 5.63 -5.17 0.17
N ALA A 59 6.87 -5.64 0.10
CA ALA A 59 7.89 -5.36 1.10
C ALA A 59 8.29 -3.87 1.10
N LEU A 60 8.50 -3.27 -0.08
CA LEU A 60 8.82 -1.84 -0.21
C LEU A 60 7.68 -0.96 0.29
N ASP A 61 6.45 -1.30 -0.08
CA ASP A 61 5.26 -0.57 0.35
C ASP A 61 5.04 -0.68 1.86
N ALA A 62 5.26 -1.87 2.45
CA ALA A 62 5.21 -2.07 3.89
C ALA A 62 6.20 -1.14 4.61
N LEU A 63 7.44 -1.06 4.16
CA LEU A 63 8.45 -0.17 4.76
C LEU A 63 8.02 1.31 4.72
N ALA A 64 7.27 1.76 3.74
CA ALA A 64 6.81 3.14 3.66
C ALA A 64 5.67 3.49 4.65
N ILE A 65 5.00 2.51 5.27
CA ILE A 65 3.79 2.73 6.11
C ILE A 65 4.07 3.61 7.32
N ILE A 66 5.14 3.35 8.08
CA ILE A 66 5.44 4.12 9.31
C ILE A 66 5.84 5.55 9.01
N PRO A 67 6.75 5.86 8.05
CA PRO A 67 7.00 7.24 7.64
C PRO A 67 5.75 7.98 7.17
N PHE A 68 4.89 7.34 6.39
CA PHE A 68 3.62 7.94 5.98
C PHE A 68 2.69 8.24 7.16
N SER A 69 2.57 7.31 8.09
CA SER A 69 1.78 7.50 9.31
C SER A 69 2.33 8.63 10.16
N LYS A 70 3.66 8.76 10.26
CA LYS A 70 4.33 9.87 10.94
C LYS A 70 4.02 11.21 10.26
N ILE A 71 4.19 11.32 8.94
CA ILE A 71 3.89 12.54 8.17
C ILE A 71 2.45 13.00 8.40
N ARG A 72 1.50 12.07 8.41
CA ARG A 72 0.08 12.35 8.69
C ARG A 72 -0.13 12.79 10.14
N ALA A 73 0.48 12.11 11.11
CA ALA A 73 0.37 12.44 12.52
C ALA A 73 0.99 13.82 12.88
N GLU A 74 2.02 14.24 12.13
CA GLU A 74 2.65 15.56 12.23
C GLU A 74 1.84 16.66 11.52
N GLY A 75 0.69 16.36 10.91
CA GLY A 75 -0.14 17.32 10.21
C GLY A 75 0.49 17.88 8.93
N ARG A 76 1.24 17.07 8.19
CA ARG A 76 1.90 17.46 6.93
C ARG A 76 1.20 16.83 5.69
N PRO A 77 -0.07 17.16 5.42
CA PRO A 77 -0.84 16.52 4.36
C PRO A 77 -0.26 16.79 2.97
N ILE A 78 0.33 17.97 2.74
CA ILE A 78 0.95 18.33 1.46
C ILE A 78 2.13 17.40 1.15
N LYS A 79 3.04 17.16 2.11
CA LYS A 79 4.16 16.24 1.93
C LYS A 79 3.66 14.83 1.60
N TYR A 80 2.65 14.35 2.32
CA TYR A 80 2.01 13.07 2.06
C TYR A 80 1.44 13.00 0.64
N ALA A 81 0.66 14.01 0.24
CA ALA A 81 0.03 14.07 -1.06
C ALA A 81 1.06 14.11 -2.19
N VAL A 82 2.10 14.95 -2.09
CA VAL A 82 3.17 15.03 -3.09
C VAL A 82 3.83 13.69 -3.31
N ILE A 83 4.21 12.98 -2.25
CA ILE A 83 4.86 11.67 -2.39
C ILE A 83 3.90 10.64 -3.03
N LYS A 84 2.62 10.62 -2.63
CA LYS A 84 1.62 9.71 -3.21
C LYS A 84 1.31 10.02 -4.67
N ILE A 85 1.16 11.29 -5.03
CA ILE A 85 0.94 11.72 -6.41
C ILE A 85 2.17 11.39 -7.27
N SER A 86 3.39 11.63 -6.75
CA SER A 86 4.62 11.26 -7.45
C SER A 86 4.70 9.75 -7.72
N ASN A 87 4.32 8.91 -6.75
CA ASN A 87 4.26 7.46 -6.94
C ASN A 87 3.31 7.07 -8.08
N VAL A 88 2.09 7.59 -8.05
CA VAL A 88 1.08 7.32 -9.10
C VAL A 88 1.55 7.83 -10.46
N LEU A 89 2.12 9.03 -10.51
CA LEU A 89 2.60 9.64 -11.76
C LEU A 89 3.78 8.84 -12.35
N ILE A 90 4.76 8.45 -11.53
CA ILE A 90 5.89 7.62 -11.97
C ILE A 90 5.39 6.28 -12.50
N ASN A 91 4.48 5.63 -11.76
CA ASN A 91 3.90 4.36 -12.18
C ASN A 91 3.18 4.50 -13.53
N LEU A 92 2.34 5.53 -13.68
CA LEU A 92 1.61 5.80 -14.92
C LEU A 92 2.57 6.09 -16.10
N LEU A 93 3.53 6.98 -15.90
CA LEU A 93 4.50 7.34 -16.95
C LEU A 93 5.34 6.14 -17.39
N LEU A 94 5.78 5.31 -16.44
CA LEU A 94 6.53 4.09 -16.75
C LEU A 94 5.65 3.07 -17.48
N ASN A 95 4.39 2.91 -17.10
CA ASN A 95 3.48 2.02 -17.85
C ASN A 95 3.24 2.53 -19.27
N VAL A 96 3.02 3.83 -19.48
CA VAL A 96 2.90 4.42 -20.80
C VAL A 96 4.20 4.22 -21.61
N PHE A 97 5.34 4.43 -20.98
CA PHE A 97 6.63 4.21 -21.61
C PHE A 97 6.84 2.77 -22.03
N PHE A 98 6.67 1.82 -21.13
CA PHE A 98 6.94 0.40 -21.39
C PHE A 98 5.92 -0.27 -22.30
N LEU A 99 4.64 0.12 -22.22
CA LEU A 99 3.58 -0.57 -22.97
C LEU A 99 3.23 0.10 -24.29
N ILE A 100 3.54 1.38 -24.46
CA ILE A 100 3.19 2.13 -25.67
C ILE A 100 4.46 2.57 -26.39
N LEU A 101 5.33 3.35 -25.74
CA LEU A 101 6.48 3.97 -26.41
C LEU A 101 7.61 2.97 -26.70
N LEU A 102 7.88 2.04 -25.80
CA LEU A 102 8.98 1.08 -25.96
C LEU A 102 8.77 0.12 -27.13
N PRO A 103 7.57 -0.44 -27.38
CA PRO A 103 7.30 -1.26 -28.57
C PRO A 103 7.50 -0.46 -29.87
N ASP A 104 6.97 0.77 -29.94
CA ASP A 104 7.13 1.62 -31.13
C ASP A 104 8.61 1.94 -31.40
N LEU A 105 9.35 2.30 -30.35
CA LEU A 105 10.78 2.57 -30.44
C LEU A 105 11.59 1.31 -30.82
N ALA A 106 11.19 0.13 -30.38
CA ALA A 106 11.86 -1.12 -30.72
C ALA A 106 11.66 -1.51 -32.18
N ASN A 107 10.50 -1.19 -32.75
CA ASN A 107 10.18 -1.43 -34.16
C ASN A 107 10.86 -0.43 -35.09
N GLU A 108 11.01 0.83 -34.67
CA GLU A 108 11.58 1.88 -35.50
C GLU A 108 13.10 2.01 -35.36
N SER A 109 13.67 1.65 -34.24
CA SER A 109 15.07 1.86 -33.88
C SER A 109 15.87 0.58 -33.90
N SER A 110 16.98 0.56 -34.62
CA SER A 110 18.02 -0.47 -34.57
C SER A 110 18.96 -0.33 -33.35
N ASN A 111 18.58 0.44 -32.32
CA ASN A 111 19.42 0.68 -31.16
C ASN A 111 19.50 -0.61 -30.29
N PRO A 112 20.72 -1.19 -30.10
CA PRO A 112 20.89 -2.43 -29.36
C PRO A 112 20.37 -2.37 -27.91
N PHE A 113 20.40 -1.19 -27.29
CA PHE A 113 19.92 -1.01 -25.92
C PHE A 113 18.37 -1.18 -25.82
N ILE A 114 17.63 -0.62 -26.79
CA ILE A 114 16.17 -0.73 -26.84
C ILE A 114 15.78 -2.19 -27.09
N GLN A 115 16.44 -2.87 -28.03
CA GLN A 115 16.20 -4.28 -28.34
C GLN A 115 16.54 -5.22 -27.19
N THR A 116 17.51 -4.87 -26.34
CA THR A 116 17.84 -5.66 -25.14
C THR A 116 16.79 -5.52 -24.04
N ILE A 117 16.13 -4.37 -23.93
CA ILE A 117 15.11 -4.12 -22.91
C ILE A 117 13.73 -4.59 -23.37
N TYR A 118 13.46 -4.55 -24.68
CA TYR A 118 12.15 -4.91 -25.21
C TYR A 118 12.02 -6.41 -25.44
N HIS A 119 10.98 -7.00 -24.84
CA HIS A 119 10.60 -8.41 -25.01
C HIS A 119 9.09 -8.47 -25.21
N ASP A 120 8.63 -9.00 -26.34
CA ASP A 120 7.20 -9.10 -26.68
C ASP A 120 6.39 -9.89 -25.65
N ASP A 121 6.96 -10.94 -25.08
CA ASP A 121 6.30 -11.83 -24.12
C ASP A 121 6.32 -11.26 -22.67
N PHE A 122 6.95 -10.10 -22.44
CA PHE A 122 7.13 -9.56 -21.09
C PHE A 122 6.21 -8.37 -20.76
N GLN A 123 5.15 -8.14 -21.52
CA GLN A 123 4.25 -6.98 -21.33
C GLN A 123 3.68 -6.88 -19.92
N ILE A 124 3.21 -7.99 -19.35
CA ILE A 124 2.75 -8.03 -17.95
C ILE A 124 3.89 -7.72 -16.99
N GLY A 125 5.10 -8.22 -17.27
CA GLY A 125 6.28 -7.96 -16.46
C GLY A 125 6.63 -6.47 -16.37
N TYR A 126 6.46 -5.71 -17.45
CA TYR A 126 6.70 -4.25 -17.42
C TYR A 126 5.78 -3.51 -16.45
N ILE A 127 4.52 -3.97 -16.28
CA ILE A 127 3.60 -3.41 -15.28
C ILE A 127 4.16 -3.62 -13.86
N PHE A 128 4.69 -4.81 -13.58
CA PHE A 128 5.32 -5.10 -12.29
C PHE A 128 6.60 -4.29 -12.08
N VAL A 129 7.44 -4.16 -13.12
CA VAL A 129 8.66 -3.35 -13.07
C VAL A 129 8.33 -1.87 -12.81
N ALA A 130 7.33 -1.32 -13.50
CA ALA A 130 6.87 0.05 -13.29
C ALA A 130 6.41 0.27 -11.84
N ASN A 131 5.66 -0.68 -11.30
CA ASN A 131 5.18 -0.63 -9.92
C ASN A 131 6.33 -0.75 -8.91
N LEU A 132 7.28 -1.67 -9.16
CA LEU A 132 8.47 -1.83 -8.32
C LEU A 132 9.31 -0.54 -8.26
N ILE A 133 9.54 0.11 -9.40
CA ILE A 133 10.27 1.39 -9.48
C ILE A 133 9.50 2.49 -8.73
N ALA A 134 8.19 2.57 -8.88
CA ALA A 134 7.36 3.55 -8.18
C ALA A 134 7.41 3.35 -6.66
N SER A 135 7.31 2.11 -6.17
CA SER A 135 7.43 1.77 -4.75
C SER A 135 8.82 2.04 -4.20
N LEU A 136 9.87 1.71 -4.96
CA LEU A 136 11.26 2.02 -4.60
C LEU A 136 11.48 3.54 -4.50
N THR A 137 10.98 4.30 -5.46
CA THR A 137 11.07 5.77 -5.46
C THR A 137 10.34 6.35 -4.24
N THR A 138 9.18 5.80 -3.90
CA THR A 138 8.45 6.17 -2.68
C THR A 138 9.29 5.95 -1.43
N LEU A 139 9.93 4.78 -1.32
CA LEU A 139 10.82 4.48 -0.20
C LEU A 139 11.99 5.46 -0.12
N ILE A 140 12.60 5.81 -1.27
CA ILE A 140 13.68 6.82 -1.34
C ILE A 140 13.20 8.18 -0.82
N PHE A 141 11.99 8.62 -1.17
CA PHE A 141 11.45 9.91 -0.70
C PHE A 141 11.16 9.93 0.80
N VAL A 142 10.83 8.81 1.40
CA VAL A 142 10.60 8.72 2.85
C VAL A 142 11.85 8.32 3.64
N LEU A 143 12.93 7.89 2.98
CA LEU A 143 14.18 7.44 3.60
C LEU A 143 14.78 8.49 4.57
N PRO A 144 14.78 9.81 4.28
CA PRO A 144 15.28 10.81 5.22
C PRO A 144 14.55 10.82 6.58
N ASP A 145 13.29 10.37 6.63
CA ASP A 145 12.55 10.28 7.88
C ASP A 145 13.01 9.12 8.76
N TYR A 146 13.63 8.07 8.18
CA TYR A 146 14.25 6.97 8.90
C TYR A 146 15.53 7.38 9.64
N PHE A 147 16.36 8.22 9.03
CA PHE A 147 17.61 8.70 9.65
C PHE A 147 17.39 9.58 10.89
N LYS A 148 16.16 10.10 11.06
CA LYS A 148 15.78 10.92 12.21
C LYS A 148 15.28 10.11 13.41
N ILE A 149 15.17 8.79 13.27
CA ILE A 149 14.63 7.91 14.31
C ILE A 149 15.75 7.54 15.26
N LYS A 150 15.51 7.71 16.56
CA LYS A 150 16.36 7.14 17.60
C LYS A 150 15.96 5.67 17.75
N TRP A 151 16.80 4.76 17.27
CA TRP A 151 16.52 3.32 17.28
C TRP A 151 16.45 2.75 18.69
N GLN A 152 15.26 2.73 19.26
CA GLN A 152 14.97 2.21 20.61
C GLN A 152 13.72 1.33 20.53
N PHE A 153 13.83 0.08 20.95
CA PHE A 153 12.70 -0.83 20.97
C PHE A 153 12.17 -0.97 22.39
N ASP A 154 10.87 -0.76 22.56
CA ASP A 154 10.15 -0.97 23.81
C ASP A 154 9.20 -2.16 23.68
N ALA A 155 9.52 -3.25 24.39
CA ALA A 155 8.74 -4.48 24.33
C ALA A 155 7.35 -4.36 24.96
N ASP A 156 7.21 -3.57 26.02
CA ASP A 156 5.91 -3.37 26.68
C ASP A 156 4.97 -2.53 25.82
N LEU A 157 5.50 -1.48 25.22
CA LEU A 157 4.76 -0.68 24.26
C LEU A 157 4.38 -1.53 23.02
N TRP A 158 5.31 -2.30 22.49
CA TRP A 158 5.06 -3.19 21.36
C TRP A 158 3.94 -4.20 21.68
N LYS A 159 3.97 -4.82 22.84
CA LYS A 159 2.92 -5.76 23.29
C LYS A 159 1.54 -5.11 23.34
N LYS A 160 1.45 -3.89 23.89
CA LYS A 160 0.19 -3.12 23.90
C LYS A 160 -0.28 -2.78 22.49
N MET A 161 0.65 -2.40 21.59
CA MET A 161 0.34 -2.11 20.20
C MET A 161 -0.14 -3.34 19.46
N MET A 162 0.47 -4.51 19.68
CA MET A 162 0.04 -5.77 19.08
C MET A 162 -1.32 -6.24 19.59
N GLN A 163 -1.57 -6.15 20.88
CA GLN A 163 -2.90 -6.46 21.45
C GLN A 163 -4.02 -5.61 20.85
N TYR A 164 -3.74 -4.37 20.55
CA TYR A 164 -4.69 -3.48 19.87
C TYR A 164 -4.76 -3.72 18.35
N GLY A 165 -3.64 -4.01 17.72
CA GLY A 165 -3.52 -4.14 16.27
C GLY A 165 -4.02 -5.48 15.73
N LEU A 166 -3.83 -6.58 16.45
CA LEU A 166 -4.24 -7.92 15.99
C LEU A 166 -5.74 -8.05 15.69
N PRO A 167 -6.67 -7.58 16.56
CA PRO A 167 -8.08 -7.58 16.21
C PRO A 167 -8.41 -6.76 14.95
N ILE A 168 -7.73 -5.61 14.78
CA ILE A 168 -7.88 -4.77 13.58
C ILE A 168 -7.34 -5.48 12.34
N LEU A 169 -6.24 -6.21 12.46
CA LEU A 169 -5.71 -7.02 11.37
C LEU A 169 -6.72 -8.08 10.91
N VAL A 170 -7.35 -8.80 11.85
CA VAL A 170 -8.39 -9.80 11.52
C VAL A 170 -9.57 -9.14 10.81
N ALA A 171 -10.03 -8.00 11.31
CA ALA A 171 -11.09 -7.23 10.64
C ALA A 171 -10.67 -6.75 9.23
N GLY A 172 -9.41 -6.35 9.07
CA GLY A 172 -8.84 -5.96 7.76
C GLY A 172 -8.78 -7.12 6.77
N ILE A 173 -8.41 -8.31 7.23
CA ILE A 173 -8.42 -9.54 6.41
C ILE A 173 -9.85 -9.87 5.98
N ALA A 174 -10.81 -9.84 6.91
CA ALA A 174 -12.22 -10.08 6.61
C ALA A 174 -12.76 -9.08 5.57
N PHE A 175 -12.38 -7.80 5.70
CA PHE A 175 -12.71 -6.77 4.71
C PHE A 175 -12.09 -7.06 3.33
N ALA A 176 -10.81 -7.44 3.27
CA ALA A 176 -10.13 -7.76 2.02
C ALA A 176 -10.73 -8.99 1.34
N ILE A 177 -11.12 -10.01 2.11
CA ILE A 177 -11.83 -11.17 1.57
C ILE A 177 -13.17 -10.71 0.98
N ASN A 178 -13.97 -9.93 1.72
CA ASN A 178 -15.25 -9.44 1.23
C ASN A 178 -15.13 -8.60 -0.05
N GLU A 179 -14.05 -7.85 -0.22
CA GLU A 179 -13.79 -6.99 -1.39
C GLU A 179 -13.45 -7.79 -2.66
N HIS A 180 -12.87 -8.97 -2.52
CA HIS A 180 -12.34 -9.75 -3.64
C HIS A 180 -13.02 -11.10 -3.84
N PHE A 181 -13.72 -11.59 -2.83
CA PHE A 181 -14.29 -12.95 -2.83
C PHE A 181 -15.37 -13.17 -3.88
N ASP A 182 -16.12 -12.12 -4.21
CA ASP A 182 -17.13 -12.14 -5.27
C ASP A 182 -16.55 -12.60 -6.62
N LYS A 183 -15.36 -12.09 -6.98
CA LYS A 183 -14.68 -12.43 -8.24
C LYS A 183 -14.14 -13.85 -8.24
N ILE A 184 -13.59 -14.28 -7.10
CA ILE A 184 -13.14 -15.67 -6.91
C ILE A 184 -14.32 -16.63 -6.98
N LEU A 185 -15.46 -16.25 -6.38
CA LEU A 185 -16.66 -17.06 -6.40
C LEU A 185 -17.25 -17.21 -7.81
N LEU A 186 -17.26 -16.13 -8.59
CA LEU A 186 -17.71 -16.17 -9.99
C LEU A 186 -16.83 -17.10 -10.84
N ASP A 187 -15.52 -17.09 -10.63
CA ASP A 187 -14.59 -18.00 -11.30
C ASP A 187 -14.84 -19.47 -10.91
N TRP A 188 -15.04 -19.75 -9.62
CA TRP A 188 -15.42 -21.10 -9.15
C TRP A 188 -16.79 -21.58 -9.65
N MET A 189 -17.68 -20.65 -9.99
CA MET A 189 -18.98 -20.96 -10.60
C MET A 189 -18.90 -21.14 -12.13
N GLU A 190 -17.67 -21.17 -12.67
CA GLU A 190 -17.40 -21.33 -14.12
C GLU A 190 -18.07 -20.25 -15.00
N VAL A 191 -18.22 -19.03 -14.45
CA VAL A 191 -18.70 -17.87 -15.23
C VAL A 191 -17.61 -17.46 -16.22
N ASP A 192 -18.02 -17.10 -17.44
CA ASP A 192 -17.08 -16.70 -18.49
C ASP A 192 -16.20 -15.51 -18.02
N MET A 193 -14.90 -15.60 -18.30
CA MET A 193 -13.92 -14.56 -17.97
C MET A 193 -14.28 -13.18 -18.53
N ALA A 194 -14.96 -13.12 -19.69
CA ALA A 194 -15.45 -11.88 -20.26
C ALA A 194 -16.52 -11.23 -19.37
N ASP A 195 -17.43 -12.02 -18.81
CA ASP A 195 -18.49 -11.54 -17.90
C ASP A 195 -17.92 -11.14 -16.55
N ILE A 196 -16.94 -11.89 -16.00
CA ILE A 196 -16.19 -11.50 -14.80
C ILE A 196 -15.43 -10.18 -15.04
N GLY A 197 -14.87 -10.01 -16.22
CA GLY A 197 -14.22 -8.77 -16.65
C GLY A 197 -15.18 -7.59 -16.71
N ALA A 198 -16.35 -7.75 -17.31
CA ALA A 198 -17.40 -6.75 -17.37
C ALA A 198 -17.93 -6.37 -15.98
N TYR A 199 -18.19 -7.37 -15.12
CA TYR A 199 -18.55 -7.16 -13.73
C TYR A 199 -17.50 -6.33 -12.99
N SER A 200 -16.22 -6.70 -13.13
CA SER A 200 -15.10 -6.00 -12.49
C SER A 200 -14.95 -4.55 -12.98
N ALA A 201 -15.25 -4.29 -14.24
CA ALA A 201 -15.24 -2.94 -14.80
C ALA A 201 -16.39 -2.08 -14.23
N CYS A 202 -17.60 -2.62 -14.14
CA CYS A 202 -18.74 -1.96 -13.51
C CYS A 202 -18.48 -1.70 -12.02
N TYR A 203 -17.91 -2.68 -11.31
CA TYR A 203 -17.53 -2.55 -9.90
C TYR A 203 -16.58 -1.37 -9.67
N LYS A 204 -15.61 -1.14 -10.58
CA LYS A 204 -14.68 0.00 -10.50
C LYS A 204 -15.39 1.35 -10.52
N ILE A 205 -16.54 1.46 -11.20
CA ILE A 205 -17.35 2.69 -11.19
C ILE A 205 -17.91 2.94 -9.78
N GLY A 206 -18.42 1.89 -9.13
CA GLY A 206 -18.89 1.97 -7.73
C GLY A 206 -17.76 2.35 -6.74
N MET A 207 -16.52 2.03 -7.05
CA MET A 207 -15.37 2.38 -6.22
C MET A 207 -15.11 3.89 -6.10
N PHE A 208 -15.72 4.76 -6.93
CA PHE A 208 -15.62 6.21 -6.72
C PHE A 208 -16.16 6.62 -5.33
N MET A 209 -17.16 5.96 -4.81
CA MET A 209 -17.64 6.19 -3.43
C MET A 209 -16.59 5.78 -2.37
N VAL A 210 -15.83 4.73 -2.65
CA VAL A 210 -14.73 4.31 -1.79
C VAL A 210 -13.61 5.36 -1.74
N LEU A 211 -13.37 6.10 -2.83
CA LEU A 211 -12.41 7.20 -2.84
C LEU A 211 -12.81 8.32 -1.87
N PHE A 212 -14.09 8.73 -1.86
CA PHE A 212 -14.60 9.72 -0.90
C PHE A 212 -14.43 9.25 0.54
N ARG A 213 -14.85 8.01 0.83
CA ARG A 213 -14.66 7.39 2.14
C ARG A 213 -13.19 7.35 2.55
N THR A 214 -12.31 6.96 1.64
CA THR A 214 -10.87 6.84 1.89
C THR A 214 -10.25 8.21 2.16
N ALA A 215 -10.59 9.22 1.35
CA ALA A 215 -10.11 10.58 1.55
C ALA A 215 -10.55 11.13 2.93
N TYR A 216 -11.81 10.91 3.29
CA TYR A 216 -12.33 11.25 4.61
C TYR A 216 -11.56 10.55 5.73
N THR A 217 -11.40 9.23 5.66
CA THR A 217 -10.70 8.43 6.67
C THR A 217 -9.25 8.87 6.82
N LEU A 218 -8.55 9.12 5.71
CA LEU A 218 -7.17 9.60 5.72
C LEU A 218 -6.98 10.93 6.46
N GLY A 219 -7.93 11.86 6.31
CA GLY A 219 -7.91 13.15 6.98
C GLY A 219 -8.37 13.09 8.42
N ILE A 220 -9.46 12.35 8.67
CA ILE A 220 -10.14 12.37 9.96
C ILE A 220 -9.51 11.48 11.03
N GLU A 221 -8.85 10.39 10.63
CA GLU A 221 -8.26 9.43 11.58
C GLU A 221 -7.22 10.06 12.51
N PRO A 222 -6.21 10.82 12.03
CA PRO A 222 -5.28 11.50 12.94
C PRO A 222 -5.97 12.56 13.80
N PHE A 223 -6.97 13.26 13.23
CA PHE A 223 -7.75 14.28 13.93
C PHE A 223 -8.52 13.68 15.10
N PHE A 224 -9.24 12.56 14.90
CA PHE A 224 -9.98 11.90 15.96
C PHE A 224 -9.08 11.52 17.14
N PHE A 225 -7.93 10.94 16.86
CA PHE A 225 -7.00 10.53 17.92
C PHE A 225 -6.35 11.73 18.63
N SER A 226 -6.10 12.83 17.94
CA SER A 226 -5.53 14.03 18.56
C SER A 226 -6.56 14.79 19.43
N HIS A 227 -7.85 14.82 19.01
CA HIS A 227 -8.94 15.51 19.69
C HIS A 227 -9.62 14.71 20.79
N ALA A 228 -9.33 13.40 20.90
CA ALA A 228 -10.02 12.47 21.83
C ALA A 228 -9.94 12.87 23.31
N LYS A 229 -9.02 13.73 23.68
CA LYS A 229 -8.85 14.24 25.07
C LYS A 229 -9.66 15.51 25.37
N ASN A 230 -10.25 16.13 24.36
CA ASN A 230 -10.98 17.40 24.53
C ASN A 230 -12.41 17.12 25.04
N GLU A 231 -12.91 17.94 25.96
CA GLU A 231 -14.25 17.79 26.53
C GLU A 231 -15.38 17.89 25.45
N ASN A 232 -15.17 18.65 24.39
CA ASN A 232 -16.10 18.84 23.29
C ASN A 232 -15.90 17.85 22.13
N ALA A 233 -15.05 16.82 22.28
CA ALA A 233 -14.77 15.84 21.23
C ALA A 233 -16.03 15.17 20.67
N PRO A 234 -17.01 14.70 21.48
CA PRO A 234 -18.21 14.06 20.95
C PRO A 234 -19.04 14.98 20.04
N GLN A 235 -19.21 16.25 20.40
CA GLN A 235 -19.95 17.24 19.61
C GLN A 235 -19.23 17.55 18.29
N THR A 236 -17.91 17.69 18.35
CA THR A 236 -17.07 17.91 17.16
C THR A 236 -17.18 16.74 16.19
N TYR A 237 -17.11 15.51 16.71
CA TYR A 237 -17.24 14.29 15.88
C TYR A 237 -18.64 14.17 15.25
N ALA A 238 -19.68 14.44 16.03
CA ALA A 238 -21.06 14.45 15.51
C ALA A 238 -21.24 15.47 14.39
N THR A 239 -20.67 16.67 14.55
CA THR A 239 -20.73 17.72 13.54
C THR A 239 -20.01 17.31 12.25
N ILE A 240 -18.80 16.78 12.35
CA ILE A 240 -18.02 16.33 11.19
C ILE A 240 -18.74 15.18 10.46
N THR A 241 -19.24 14.20 11.21
CA THR A 241 -20.00 13.07 10.63
C THR A 241 -21.25 13.56 9.92
N LYS A 242 -21.97 14.51 10.52
CA LYS A 242 -23.17 15.11 9.87
C LYS A 242 -22.84 15.72 8.52
N TYR A 243 -21.76 16.52 8.42
CA TYR A 243 -21.37 17.14 7.14
C TYR A 243 -20.80 16.13 6.13
N PHE A 244 -20.32 14.97 6.57
CA PHE A 244 -19.85 13.94 5.66
C PHE A 244 -20.98 13.11 5.05
N VAL A 245 -22.09 12.94 5.78
CA VAL A 245 -23.24 12.09 5.37
C VAL A 245 -24.26 12.86 4.53
N ILE A 246 -24.31 14.19 4.66
CA ILE A 246 -25.19 15.07 3.87
C ILE A 246 -24.53 15.43 2.54
#